data_ff2351506f4d41ebbc56357c58d6f945
#
_entry.id   ff2351506f4d41ebbc56357c58d6f945
#
_cell.length_a   1.000
_cell.length_b   1.000
_cell.length_c   1.000
_cell.angle_alpha   90.00
_cell.angle_beta   90.00
_cell.angle_gamma   90.00
#
_symmetry.space_group_name_H-M   'P 1'
#
loop_
_entity.id
_entity.type
_entity.pdbx_description
1 polymer ?
#
loop_
_entity_poly.entity_id
_entity_poly.type
_entity_poly.pdbx_seq_one_letter_code
_entity_poly.pdbx_strand_id
1 'polypeptide(L)'
;MEQLALIIVCACVLLGGIIRILGAKCGLLLKPPLRIQLVPVDDSTKGRFAESHRRELETLGFNPIGTYQVKEMPGVTLVAFTQSFKAVCAVVYRHPLAGVFMDMCSMTEDDRGLTVTNAPAGGNLDHPPGREKIFEPKAALCRLYDRVLSDRPAGPHRRLDASNFARVFEEEYAREMKWRQGRGGVTEEEVRREAHAIGIRSEKTIQQATENLRKQYRETSEPGVR
;
A
#
# COMPACT_ATOMS: atom_id res chain seq x y z
N MET A 1 22.89 -16.60 -2.81
CA MET A 1 22.89 -15.14 -2.73
C MET A 1 21.70 -14.51 -3.44
N GLU A 2 21.18 -15.08 -4.52
CA GLU A 2 20.02 -14.56 -5.24
C GLU A 2 18.71 -14.58 -4.45
N GLN A 3 18.49 -15.55 -3.58
CA GLN A 3 17.27 -15.62 -2.75
C GLN A 3 17.21 -14.55 -1.64
N LEU A 4 18.36 -14.04 -1.20
CA LEU A 4 18.40 -12.97 -0.21
C LEU A 4 18.02 -11.61 -0.81
N ALA A 5 18.32 -11.40 -2.09
CA ALA A 5 17.94 -10.18 -2.81
C ALA A 5 16.43 -10.07 -3.01
N LEU A 6 15.73 -11.18 -3.20
CA LEU A 6 14.29 -11.21 -3.48
C LEU A 6 13.43 -10.85 -2.27
N ILE A 7 13.91 -11.18 -1.06
CA ILE A 7 13.19 -10.90 0.20
C ILE A 7 13.20 -9.40 0.55
N ILE A 8 14.22 -8.69 0.07
CA ILE A 8 14.51 -7.28 0.39
C ILE A 8 13.46 -6.30 -0.15
N VAL A 9 12.73 -6.73 -1.10
CA VAL A 9 12.10 -5.90 -2.11
C VAL A 9 10.65 -5.54 -1.85
N CYS A 10 9.96 -6.29 -1.01
CA CYS A 10 8.51 -6.28 -0.92
C CYS A 10 7.88 -5.21 -0.01
N ALA A 11 8.68 -4.42 0.66
CA ALA A 11 8.19 -3.46 1.66
C ALA A 11 7.96 -2.02 1.12
N CYS A 12 8.01 -1.82 -0.19
CA CYS A 12 8.33 -0.51 -0.76
C CYS A 12 7.21 0.48 -0.94
N VAL A 13 5.96 0.11 -0.84
CA VAL A 13 4.87 1.10 -1.01
C VAL A 13 4.55 1.81 0.31
N LEU A 14 4.79 1.15 1.44
CA LEU A 14 4.59 1.74 2.77
C LEU A 14 5.85 1.72 3.66
N LEU A 15 6.93 1.10 3.19
CA LEU A 15 8.09 0.76 3.99
C LEU A 15 9.42 1.21 3.37
N GLY A 16 9.48 2.37 2.77
CA GLY A 16 10.75 2.96 2.31
C GLY A 16 11.92 2.87 3.31
N GLY A 17 11.70 2.24 4.43
CA GLY A 17 12.59 2.15 5.54
C GLY A 17 13.17 0.77 5.85
N ILE A 18 12.41 -0.30 5.72
CA ILE A 18 12.98 -1.65 5.96
C ILE A 18 13.91 -2.02 4.82
N ILE A 19 13.65 -1.52 3.63
CA ILE A 19 14.58 -1.62 2.49
C ILE A 19 15.91 -0.93 2.79
N ARG A 20 15.95 0.12 3.62
CA ARG A 20 17.22 0.72 4.04
C ARG A 20 18.06 -0.19 4.93
N ILE A 21 17.45 -1.03 5.77
CA ILE A 21 18.19 -1.99 6.60
C ILE A 21 18.90 -3.01 5.72
N LEU A 22 18.26 -3.44 4.67
CA LEU A 22 18.76 -4.41 3.71
C LEU A 22 19.40 -3.73 2.48
N GLY A 23 18.87 -2.59 2.06
CA GLY A 23 19.35 -1.78 0.92
C GLY A 23 20.57 -0.92 1.23
N ALA A 24 20.97 -0.74 2.49
CA ALA A 24 22.27 -0.14 2.84
C ALA A 24 23.45 -0.95 2.26
N LYS A 25 23.20 -2.24 1.96
CA LYS A 25 24.14 -3.08 1.19
C LYS A 25 23.95 -3.01 -0.33
N CYS A 26 22.82 -2.49 -0.82
CA CYS A 26 22.47 -2.47 -2.26
C CYS A 26 22.16 -1.08 -2.83
N GLY A 27 22.29 0.01 -2.07
CA GLY A 27 22.20 1.38 -2.61
C GLY A 27 20.80 1.83 -3.07
N LEU A 28 19.72 1.09 -2.84
CA LEU A 28 18.36 1.44 -3.27
C LEU A 28 17.57 2.10 -2.12
N LEU A 29 17.60 3.43 -2.09
CA LEU A 29 16.90 4.25 -1.11
C LEU A 29 15.70 4.91 -1.76
N LEU A 30 14.51 4.33 -1.64
CA LEU A 30 13.29 5.01 -2.04
C LEU A 30 12.66 5.70 -0.82
N LYS A 31 12.74 7.03 -0.82
CA LYS A 31 12.04 7.88 0.13
C LYS A 31 10.54 7.85 -0.22
N PRO A 32 9.63 7.49 0.71
CA PRO A 32 8.22 7.51 0.37
C PRO A 32 7.80 8.96 0.07
N PRO A 33 7.14 9.21 -1.06
CA PRO A 33 6.61 10.53 -1.36
C PRO A 33 5.53 10.91 -0.36
N LEU A 34 5.40 12.20 -0.03
CA LEU A 34 4.33 12.67 0.86
C LEU A 34 2.97 12.73 0.18
N ARG A 35 3.00 12.85 -1.12
CA ARG A 35 1.83 12.85 -2.01
C ARG A 35 2.15 12.05 -3.23
N ILE A 36 1.14 11.48 -3.82
CA ILE A 36 1.22 10.78 -5.09
C ILE A 36 0.21 11.36 -6.06
N GLN A 37 0.47 11.19 -7.35
CA GLN A 37 -0.45 11.49 -8.43
C GLN A 37 -0.64 10.25 -9.29
N LEU A 38 -1.90 9.88 -9.50
CA LEU A 38 -2.30 8.81 -10.39
C LEU A 38 -2.45 9.34 -11.80
N VAL A 39 -1.61 8.90 -12.70
CA VAL A 39 -1.67 9.26 -14.13
C VAL A 39 -2.36 8.12 -14.88
N PRO A 40 -3.52 8.37 -15.50
CA PRO A 40 -4.19 7.36 -16.35
C PRO A 40 -3.26 6.89 -17.46
N VAL A 41 -3.25 5.59 -17.70
CA VAL A 41 -2.45 4.96 -18.76
C VAL A 41 -3.28 3.95 -19.53
N ASP A 42 -2.81 3.60 -20.73
CA ASP A 42 -3.49 2.61 -21.54
C ASP A 42 -3.52 1.22 -20.89
N ASP A 43 -4.70 0.68 -20.71
CA ASP A 43 -4.96 -0.60 -20.07
C ASP A 43 -4.43 -1.78 -20.91
N SER A 44 -4.50 -1.69 -22.23
CA SER A 44 -4.10 -2.77 -23.14
C SER A 44 -2.63 -3.14 -23.03
N THR A 45 -1.78 -2.19 -22.65
CA THR A 45 -0.35 -2.38 -22.51
C THR A 45 0.10 -2.44 -21.04
N LYS A 46 -0.40 -1.55 -20.20
CA LYS A 46 0.04 -1.38 -18.80
C LYS A 46 -0.78 -2.21 -17.81
N GLY A 47 -2.04 -2.54 -18.14
CA GLY A 47 -2.95 -3.31 -17.30
C GLY A 47 -2.84 -4.83 -17.41
N ARG A 48 -2.11 -5.36 -18.39
CA ARG A 48 -2.04 -6.82 -18.70
C ARG A 48 -1.63 -7.71 -17.51
N PHE A 49 -0.86 -7.19 -16.57
CA PHE A 49 -0.47 -7.93 -15.37
C PHE A 49 -1.65 -8.29 -14.46
N ALA A 50 -2.76 -7.56 -14.55
CA ALA A 50 -3.97 -7.78 -13.74
C ALA A 50 -5.00 -8.69 -14.42
N GLU A 51 -4.71 -9.25 -15.60
CA GLU A 51 -5.70 -9.97 -16.42
C GLU A 51 -6.29 -11.20 -15.72
N SER A 52 -5.49 -11.97 -14.99
CA SER A 52 -6.01 -13.10 -14.21
C SER A 52 -6.94 -12.64 -13.09
N HIS A 53 -6.57 -11.58 -12.37
CA HIS A 53 -7.39 -11.00 -11.30
C HIS A 53 -8.64 -10.33 -11.86
N ARG A 54 -8.57 -9.72 -13.04
CA ARG A 54 -9.72 -9.11 -13.72
C ARG A 54 -10.86 -10.10 -13.89
N ARG A 55 -10.58 -11.28 -14.44
CA ARG A 55 -11.59 -12.32 -14.67
C ARG A 55 -12.24 -12.79 -13.37
N GLU A 56 -11.44 -12.99 -12.32
CA GLU A 56 -11.97 -13.37 -11.01
C GLU A 56 -12.81 -12.24 -10.41
N LEU A 57 -12.35 -10.97 -10.50
CA LEU A 57 -13.08 -9.80 -10.00
C LEU A 57 -14.40 -9.60 -10.76
N GLU A 58 -14.42 -9.75 -12.08
CA GLU A 58 -15.63 -9.68 -12.88
C GLU A 58 -16.65 -10.75 -12.49
N THR A 59 -16.19 -11.98 -12.16
CA THR A 59 -17.06 -13.04 -11.65
C THR A 59 -17.70 -12.67 -10.31
N LEU A 60 -17.02 -11.87 -9.48
CA LEU A 60 -17.56 -11.33 -8.24
C LEU A 60 -18.40 -10.05 -8.44
N GLY A 61 -18.58 -9.60 -9.68
CA GLY A 61 -19.39 -8.44 -10.04
C GLY A 61 -18.64 -7.10 -9.91
N PHE A 62 -17.31 -7.10 -9.93
CA PHE A 62 -16.53 -5.88 -10.03
C PHE A 62 -16.47 -5.39 -11.48
N ASN A 63 -16.46 -4.07 -11.64
CA ASN A 63 -16.24 -3.41 -12.91
C ASN A 63 -14.92 -2.66 -12.89
N PRO A 64 -14.15 -2.62 -14.00
CA PRO A 64 -12.91 -1.87 -14.06
C PRO A 64 -13.19 -0.36 -13.95
N ILE A 65 -12.37 0.35 -13.20
CA ILE A 65 -12.37 1.81 -13.07
C ILE A 65 -11.35 2.41 -14.05
N GLY A 66 -10.12 1.87 -14.05
CA GLY A 66 -9.03 2.34 -14.89
C GLY A 66 -7.69 1.77 -14.49
N THR A 67 -6.71 2.06 -15.33
CA THR A 67 -5.30 1.71 -15.11
C THR A 67 -4.50 2.99 -14.93
N TYR A 68 -3.64 3.01 -13.90
CA TYR A 68 -2.90 4.20 -13.50
C TYR A 68 -1.45 3.86 -13.23
N GLN A 69 -0.59 4.81 -13.50
CA GLN A 69 0.80 4.82 -13.07
C GLN A 69 0.97 5.83 -11.92
N VAL A 70 1.72 5.46 -10.89
CA VAL A 70 2.04 6.38 -9.80
C VAL A 70 3.25 7.22 -10.23
N LYS A 71 3.03 8.52 -10.41
CA LYS A 71 4.05 9.44 -10.96
C LYS A 71 5.32 9.51 -10.11
N GLU A 72 5.16 9.59 -8.79
CA GLU A 72 6.27 9.72 -7.84
C GLU A 72 6.93 8.38 -7.48
N MET A 73 6.38 7.26 -7.99
CA MET A 73 6.91 5.91 -7.77
C MET A 73 7.14 5.21 -9.11
N PRO A 74 8.26 5.47 -9.78
CA PRO A 74 8.54 4.89 -11.10
C PRO A 74 8.43 3.36 -11.11
N GLY A 75 7.70 2.82 -12.08
CA GLY A 75 7.46 1.39 -12.22
C GLY A 75 6.26 0.85 -11.43
N VAL A 76 5.67 1.63 -10.52
CA VAL A 76 4.42 1.24 -9.85
C VAL A 76 3.24 1.55 -10.78
N THR A 77 2.49 0.49 -11.09
CA THR A 77 1.25 0.57 -11.88
C THR A 77 0.14 -0.11 -11.10
N LEU A 78 -1.07 0.42 -11.17
CA LEU A 78 -2.23 -0.18 -10.54
C LEU A 78 -3.41 -0.23 -11.52
N VAL A 79 -4.25 -1.26 -11.35
CA VAL A 79 -5.54 -1.40 -12.02
C VAL A 79 -6.61 -1.42 -10.94
N ALA A 80 -7.57 -0.50 -11.05
CA ALA A 80 -8.62 -0.33 -10.08
C ALA A 80 -9.95 -0.89 -10.59
N PHE A 81 -10.71 -1.47 -9.67
CA PHE A 81 -12.02 -2.06 -9.90
C PHE A 81 -12.99 -1.63 -8.80
N THR A 82 -14.26 -1.56 -9.12
CA THR A 82 -15.32 -1.25 -8.15
C THR A 82 -16.45 -2.26 -8.22
N GLN A 83 -16.99 -2.61 -7.07
CA GLN A 83 -18.29 -3.23 -6.94
C GLN A 83 -19.23 -2.22 -6.26
N SER A 84 -19.84 -1.36 -7.06
CA SER A 84 -20.62 -0.21 -6.57
C SER A 84 -21.78 -0.61 -5.65
N PHE A 85 -22.42 -1.75 -5.91
CA PHE A 85 -23.53 -2.25 -5.09
C PHE A 85 -23.11 -2.57 -3.64
N LYS A 86 -21.93 -3.12 -3.44
CA LYS A 86 -21.37 -3.42 -2.12
C LYS A 86 -20.46 -2.31 -1.58
N ALA A 87 -20.18 -1.27 -2.39
CA ALA A 87 -19.22 -0.22 -2.10
C ALA A 87 -17.84 -0.77 -1.67
N VAL A 88 -17.35 -1.74 -2.44
CA VAL A 88 -16.01 -2.32 -2.30
C VAL A 88 -15.18 -1.92 -3.52
N CYS A 89 -13.97 -1.50 -3.28
CA CYS A 89 -12.96 -1.22 -4.30
C CYS A 89 -11.84 -2.28 -4.21
N ALA A 90 -11.38 -2.78 -5.35
CA ALA A 90 -10.23 -3.64 -5.44
C ALA A 90 -9.15 -2.95 -6.28
N VAL A 91 -7.91 -3.00 -5.82
CA VAL A 91 -6.76 -2.42 -6.52
C VAL A 91 -5.69 -3.49 -6.68
N VAL A 92 -5.39 -3.85 -7.92
CA VAL A 92 -4.29 -4.78 -8.25
C VAL A 92 -3.06 -3.95 -8.59
N TYR A 93 -1.99 -4.16 -7.85
CA TYR A 93 -0.73 -3.46 -8.04
C TYR A 93 0.28 -4.33 -8.79
N ARG A 94 1.08 -3.67 -9.63
CA ARG A 94 2.37 -4.16 -10.06
C ARG A 94 3.43 -3.24 -9.50
N HIS A 95 4.25 -3.78 -8.61
CA HIS A 95 5.35 -3.07 -7.99
C HIS A 95 6.68 -3.69 -8.44
N PRO A 96 7.70 -2.91 -8.87
CA PRO A 96 8.95 -3.45 -9.41
C PRO A 96 9.65 -4.42 -8.47
N LEU A 97 9.40 -4.24 -7.18
CA LEU A 97 10.07 -4.99 -6.13
C LEU A 97 9.12 -5.96 -5.39
N ALA A 98 7.87 -5.62 -5.16
CA ALA A 98 6.89 -6.46 -4.46
C ALA A 98 6.15 -7.44 -5.38
N GLY A 99 6.36 -7.32 -6.68
CA GLY A 99 5.60 -8.13 -7.64
C GLY A 99 4.15 -7.66 -7.78
N VAL A 100 3.25 -8.61 -8.00
CA VAL A 100 1.81 -8.35 -8.14
C VAL A 100 1.11 -8.73 -6.83
N PHE A 101 0.31 -7.80 -6.30
CA PHE A 101 -0.52 -8.00 -5.11
C PHE A 101 -1.80 -7.18 -5.21
N MET A 102 -2.70 -7.37 -4.26
CA MET A 102 -4.02 -6.71 -4.27
C MET A 102 -4.38 -6.18 -2.90
N ASP A 103 -5.05 -5.02 -2.92
CA ASP A 103 -5.81 -4.48 -1.80
C ASP A 103 -7.31 -4.54 -2.15
N MET A 104 -8.14 -4.96 -1.20
CA MET A 104 -9.57 -4.74 -1.21
C MET A 104 -9.96 -3.81 -0.08
N CYS A 105 -10.73 -2.79 -0.38
CA CYS A 105 -11.08 -1.77 0.60
C CYS A 105 -12.56 -1.39 0.55
N SER A 106 -13.07 -1.00 1.71
CA SER A 106 -14.37 -0.37 1.87
C SER A 106 -14.25 0.77 2.86
N MET A 107 -14.86 1.91 2.56
CA MET A 107 -14.82 3.12 3.37
C MET A 107 -16.22 3.61 3.65
N THR A 108 -16.47 4.04 4.87
CA THR A 108 -17.73 4.70 5.24
C THR A 108 -17.70 6.20 4.90
N GLU A 109 -18.88 6.82 4.87
CA GLU A 109 -19.02 8.27 4.62
C GLU A 109 -18.41 9.10 5.77
N ASP A 110 -18.37 8.56 6.99
CA ASP A 110 -17.73 9.16 8.18
C ASP A 110 -16.21 8.85 8.28
N ASP A 111 -15.58 8.50 7.17
CA ASP A 111 -14.15 8.34 7.04
C ASP A 111 -13.52 7.15 7.81
N ARG A 112 -14.31 6.17 8.28
CA ARG A 112 -13.76 4.89 8.74
C ARG A 112 -13.53 3.96 7.56
N GLY A 113 -12.54 3.09 7.64
CA GLY A 113 -12.26 2.20 6.51
C GLY A 113 -11.49 0.95 6.91
N LEU A 114 -11.70 -0.07 6.11
CA LEU A 114 -10.95 -1.33 6.16
C LEU A 114 -10.28 -1.57 4.82
N THR A 115 -9.01 -1.92 4.86
CA THR A 115 -8.27 -2.49 3.73
C THR A 115 -7.81 -3.89 4.08
N VAL A 116 -8.07 -4.86 3.22
CA VAL A 116 -7.54 -6.22 3.31
C VAL A 116 -6.56 -6.42 2.16
N THR A 117 -5.35 -6.88 2.47
CA THR A 117 -4.26 -6.97 1.48
C THR A 117 -3.59 -8.34 1.49
N ASN A 118 -3.18 -8.81 0.30
CA ASN A 118 -2.26 -9.93 0.18
C ASN A 118 -0.82 -9.50 -0.17
N ALA A 119 -0.49 -8.24 0.01
CA ALA A 119 0.87 -7.76 -0.17
C ALA A 119 1.88 -8.62 0.62
N PRO A 120 3.08 -8.86 0.09
CA PRO A 120 4.06 -9.73 0.74
C PRO A 120 4.66 -9.14 2.03
N ALA A 121 4.52 -7.83 2.25
CA ALA A 121 5.01 -7.14 3.45
C ALA A 121 4.27 -5.81 3.67
N GLY A 122 4.47 -5.18 4.82
CA GLY A 122 3.91 -3.85 5.14
C GLY A 122 2.61 -3.89 5.94
N GLY A 123 2.18 -5.08 6.39
CA GLY A 123 0.93 -5.25 7.12
C GLY A 123 0.98 -4.94 8.61
N ASN A 124 2.18 -4.81 9.19
CA ASN A 124 2.33 -4.65 10.64
C ASN A 124 2.58 -3.18 11.06
N LEU A 125 2.41 -2.23 10.14
CA LEU A 125 2.49 -0.81 10.45
C LEU A 125 1.17 -0.32 11.04
N ASP A 126 1.27 0.64 11.96
CA ASP A 126 0.08 1.31 12.49
C ASP A 126 -0.58 2.18 11.41
N HIS A 127 -1.86 2.42 11.58
CA HIS A 127 -2.68 3.22 10.68
C HIS A 127 -3.35 4.37 11.43
N PRO A 128 -3.78 5.43 10.72
CA PRO A 128 -4.58 6.50 11.32
C PRO A 128 -5.81 5.95 12.04
N PRO A 129 -6.27 6.60 13.13
CA PRO A 129 -7.49 6.21 13.81
C PRO A 129 -8.67 6.08 12.84
N GLY A 130 -9.46 5.01 12.98
CA GLY A 130 -10.58 4.71 12.09
C GLY A 130 -10.18 4.06 10.76
N ARG A 131 -8.90 3.82 10.54
CA ARG A 131 -8.39 3.05 9.40
C ARG A 131 -7.81 1.74 9.91
N GLU A 132 -8.31 0.64 9.38
CA GLU A 132 -7.81 -0.70 9.69
C GLU A 132 -7.21 -1.33 8.44
N LYS A 133 -6.15 -2.09 8.62
CA LYS A 133 -5.55 -2.90 7.56
C LYS A 133 -5.35 -4.32 8.06
N ILE A 134 -5.95 -5.27 7.35
CA ILE A 134 -5.78 -6.69 7.59
C ILE A 134 -4.80 -7.23 6.56
N PHE A 135 -3.79 -7.90 7.05
CA PHE A 135 -2.72 -8.47 6.24
C PHE A 135 -2.90 -9.99 6.14
N GLU A 136 -3.18 -10.46 4.95
CA GLU A 136 -3.34 -11.88 4.63
C GLU A 136 -2.42 -12.28 3.46
N PRO A 137 -1.11 -12.40 3.69
CA PRO A 137 -0.16 -12.69 2.63
C PRO A 137 -0.50 -14.01 1.94
N LYS A 138 -0.45 -14.03 0.61
CA LYS A 138 -0.79 -15.18 -0.23
C LYS A 138 -2.28 -15.59 -0.21
N ALA A 139 -3.17 -14.83 0.42
CA ALA A 139 -4.59 -15.10 0.36
C ALA A 139 -5.11 -15.00 -1.08
N ALA A 140 -6.02 -15.92 -1.43
CA ALA A 140 -6.76 -15.86 -2.68
C ALA A 140 -7.73 -14.67 -2.66
N LEU A 141 -8.10 -14.20 -3.84
CA LEU A 141 -8.98 -13.05 -4.04
C LEU A 141 -10.32 -13.20 -3.31
N CYS A 142 -10.97 -14.38 -3.40
CA CYS A 142 -12.24 -14.64 -2.71
C CYS A 142 -12.13 -14.44 -1.19
N ARG A 143 -11.02 -14.86 -0.59
CA ARG A 143 -10.79 -14.67 0.85
C ARG A 143 -10.62 -13.20 1.22
N LEU A 144 -9.90 -12.40 0.43
CA LEU A 144 -9.82 -10.95 0.66
C LEU A 144 -11.20 -10.29 0.59
N TYR A 145 -12.01 -10.74 -0.39
CA TYR A 145 -13.36 -10.23 -0.58
C TYR A 145 -14.29 -10.57 0.59
N ASP A 146 -14.31 -11.83 1.02
CA ASP A 146 -15.11 -12.25 2.16
C ASP A 146 -14.68 -11.48 3.42
N ARG A 147 -13.39 -11.32 3.61
CA ARG A 147 -12.83 -10.61 4.76
C ARG A 147 -13.23 -9.14 4.80
N VAL A 148 -13.13 -8.43 3.66
CA VAL A 148 -13.55 -7.02 3.63
C VAL A 148 -15.04 -6.87 3.88
N LEU A 149 -15.88 -7.80 3.41
CA LEU A 149 -17.31 -7.75 3.64
C LEU A 149 -17.72 -8.05 5.08
N SER A 150 -17.02 -9.00 5.73
CA SER A 150 -17.35 -9.41 7.11
C SER A 150 -16.90 -8.38 8.15
N ASP A 151 -15.74 -7.75 7.94
CA ASP A 151 -15.06 -6.97 8.96
C ASP A 151 -15.13 -5.45 8.76
N ARG A 152 -15.63 -4.99 7.61
CA ARG A 152 -15.74 -3.56 7.36
C ARG A 152 -16.62 -2.85 8.40
N PRO A 153 -16.29 -1.60 8.77
CA PRO A 153 -17.06 -0.84 9.74
C PRO A 153 -18.53 -0.69 9.30
N ALA A 154 -19.45 -0.76 10.25
CA ALA A 154 -20.87 -0.56 9.99
C ALA A 154 -21.17 0.90 9.59
N GLY A 155 -22.17 1.11 8.74
CA GLY A 155 -22.62 2.44 8.32
C GLY A 155 -22.79 2.57 6.80
N PRO A 156 -23.18 3.76 6.32
CA PRO A 156 -23.22 4.05 4.89
C PRO A 156 -21.81 4.07 4.32
N HIS A 157 -21.63 3.41 3.17
CA HIS A 157 -20.32 3.27 2.54
C HIS A 157 -20.19 4.17 1.31
N ARG A 158 -19.02 4.77 1.18
CA ARG A 158 -18.64 5.62 0.04
C ARG A 158 -18.48 4.77 -1.22
N ARG A 159 -19.14 5.16 -2.28
CA ARG A 159 -18.99 4.50 -3.60
C ARG A 159 -17.83 5.14 -4.37
N LEU A 160 -16.99 4.30 -4.90
CA LEU A 160 -15.92 4.73 -5.80
C LEU A 160 -16.24 4.30 -7.23
N ASP A 161 -15.92 5.19 -8.17
CA ASP A 161 -16.07 4.99 -9.60
C ASP A 161 -14.93 5.68 -10.37
N ALA A 162 -14.97 5.63 -11.69
CA ALA A 162 -13.95 6.22 -12.54
C ALA A 162 -13.81 7.75 -12.37
N SER A 163 -14.86 8.44 -11.93
CA SER A 163 -14.84 9.90 -11.77
C SER A 163 -14.17 10.38 -10.48
N ASN A 164 -14.14 9.55 -9.44
CA ASN A 164 -13.66 9.96 -8.13
C ASN A 164 -12.51 9.12 -7.57
N PHE A 165 -12.24 7.94 -8.12
CA PHE A 165 -11.25 6.99 -7.59
C PHE A 165 -9.87 7.62 -7.42
N ALA A 166 -9.31 8.22 -8.48
CA ALA A 166 -7.95 8.75 -8.44
C ALA A 166 -7.80 9.80 -7.34
N ARG A 167 -8.73 10.76 -7.30
CA ARG A 167 -8.74 11.81 -6.27
C ARG A 167 -8.83 11.24 -4.86
N VAL A 168 -9.77 10.32 -4.61
CA VAL A 168 -9.94 9.72 -3.27
C VAL A 168 -8.70 8.92 -2.87
N PHE A 169 -8.13 8.17 -3.78
CA PHE A 169 -6.91 7.38 -3.52
C PHE A 169 -5.71 8.28 -3.15
N GLU A 170 -5.52 9.37 -3.88
CA GLU A 170 -4.47 10.36 -3.62
C GLU A 170 -4.67 11.08 -2.28
N GLU A 171 -5.91 11.47 -1.97
CA GLU A 171 -6.27 12.09 -0.70
C GLU A 171 -6.03 11.16 0.50
N GLU A 172 -6.41 9.89 0.40
CA GLU A 172 -6.20 8.90 1.45
C GLU A 172 -4.70 8.63 1.66
N TYR A 173 -3.93 8.50 0.59
CA TYR A 173 -2.48 8.37 0.69
C TYR A 173 -1.86 9.59 1.39
N ALA A 174 -2.22 10.80 0.99
CA ALA A 174 -1.72 12.03 1.59
C ALA A 174 -2.11 12.16 3.06
N ARG A 175 -3.32 11.73 3.43
CA ARG A 175 -3.81 11.70 4.83
C ARG A 175 -2.97 10.76 5.70
N GLU A 176 -2.70 9.55 5.22
CA GLU A 176 -1.84 8.59 5.92
C GLU A 176 -0.42 9.15 6.10
N MET A 177 0.16 9.71 5.06
CA MET A 177 1.50 10.30 5.13
C MET A 177 1.58 11.49 6.08
N LYS A 178 0.55 12.36 6.08
CA LYS A 178 0.46 13.49 7.03
C LYS A 178 0.35 13.00 8.48
N TRP A 179 -0.46 11.96 8.72
CA TRP A 179 -0.57 11.37 10.05
C TRP A 179 0.77 10.78 10.52
N ARG A 180 1.47 10.04 9.65
CA ARG A 180 2.80 9.50 9.94
C ARG A 180 3.81 10.60 10.25
N GLN A 181 3.79 11.69 9.48
CA GLN A 181 4.64 12.86 9.77
C GLN A 181 4.34 13.47 11.13
N GLY A 182 3.05 13.66 11.45
CA GLY A 182 2.62 14.25 12.72
C GLY A 182 3.07 13.47 13.96
N ARG A 183 3.27 12.14 13.83
CA ARG A 183 3.80 11.28 14.90
C ARG A 183 5.34 11.08 14.85
N GLY A 184 6.04 11.78 13.96
CA GLY A 184 7.49 11.67 13.79
C GLY A 184 7.96 10.45 12.97
N GLY A 185 7.09 9.91 12.11
CA GLY A 185 7.36 8.77 11.24
C GLY A 185 6.90 7.44 11.84
N VAL A 186 7.76 6.43 11.76
CA VAL A 186 7.50 5.09 12.31
C VAL A 186 7.97 4.97 13.76
N THR A 187 7.31 4.10 14.52
CA THR A 187 7.77 3.74 15.87
C THR A 187 8.78 2.59 15.81
N GLU A 188 9.58 2.44 16.84
CA GLU A 188 10.50 1.30 16.94
C GLU A 188 9.75 -0.03 16.99
N GLU A 189 8.58 -0.03 17.63
CA GLU A 189 7.74 -1.20 17.72
C GLU A 189 7.18 -1.64 16.35
N GLU A 190 6.76 -0.69 15.51
CA GLU A 190 6.39 -0.99 14.11
C GLU A 190 7.54 -1.62 13.34
N VAL A 191 8.74 -1.01 13.44
CA VAL A 191 9.94 -1.53 12.77
C VAL A 191 10.32 -2.91 13.29
N ARG A 192 10.17 -3.15 14.62
CA ARG A 192 10.42 -4.45 15.23
C ARG A 192 9.46 -5.51 14.71
N ARG A 193 8.16 -5.24 14.67
CA ARG A 193 7.15 -6.17 14.13
C ARG A 193 7.48 -6.57 12.70
N GLU A 194 7.78 -5.59 11.84
CA GLU A 194 8.13 -5.86 10.44
C GLU A 194 9.46 -6.62 10.32
N ALA A 195 10.48 -6.22 11.06
CA ALA A 195 11.77 -6.90 11.07
C ALA A 195 11.62 -8.36 11.49
N HIS A 196 10.83 -8.62 12.53
CA HIS A 196 10.54 -9.97 13.00
C HIS A 196 9.78 -10.81 11.96
N ALA A 197 8.83 -10.21 11.23
CA ALA A 197 8.08 -10.89 10.18
C ALA A 197 9.00 -11.41 9.05
N ILE A 198 10.10 -10.70 8.78
CA ILE A 198 11.11 -11.10 7.77
C ILE A 198 12.35 -11.78 8.38
N GLY A 199 12.28 -12.19 9.66
CA GLY A 199 13.33 -12.96 10.31
C GLY A 199 14.51 -12.18 10.89
N ILE A 200 14.47 -10.83 10.90
CA ILE A 200 15.50 -9.99 11.53
C ILE A 200 15.20 -9.88 13.02
N ARG A 201 16.18 -10.25 13.87
CA ARG A 201 16.07 -10.26 15.34
C ARG A 201 17.05 -9.32 16.04
N SER A 202 17.96 -8.67 15.29
CA SER A 202 19.00 -7.81 15.84
C SER A 202 18.42 -6.47 16.30
N GLU A 203 18.38 -6.21 17.60
CA GLU A 203 17.90 -4.95 18.16
C GLU A 203 18.71 -3.74 17.63
N LYS A 204 20.01 -3.88 17.49
CA LYS A 204 20.88 -2.83 16.91
C LYS A 204 20.45 -2.49 15.47
N THR A 205 20.11 -3.50 14.68
CA THR A 205 19.61 -3.32 13.30
C THR A 205 18.26 -2.62 13.29
N ILE A 206 17.37 -3.00 14.20
CA ILE A 206 16.02 -2.42 14.34
C ILE A 206 16.12 -0.94 14.74
N GLN A 207 16.92 -0.60 15.73
CA GLN A 207 17.15 0.78 16.18
C GLN A 207 17.70 1.64 15.04
N GLN A 208 18.76 1.18 14.37
CA GLN A 208 19.36 1.91 13.25
C GLN A 208 18.36 2.16 12.13
N ALA A 209 17.51 1.18 11.83
CA ALA A 209 16.45 1.31 10.86
C ALA A 209 15.42 2.34 11.28
N THR A 210 14.98 2.30 12.53
CA THR A 210 14.01 3.23 13.08
C THR A 210 14.51 4.68 12.98
N GLU A 211 15.76 4.92 13.37
CA GLU A 211 16.39 6.25 13.27
C GLU A 211 16.46 6.75 11.83
N ASN A 212 16.90 5.89 10.91
CA ASN A 212 16.98 6.22 9.49
C ASN A 212 15.62 6.58 8.90
N LEU A 213 14.57 5.82 9.26
CA LEU A 213 13.20 6.07 8.82
C LEU A 213 12.66 7.40 9.37
N ARG A 214 12.80 7.64 10.66
CA ARG A 214 12.37 8.90 11.30
C ARG A 214 13.07 10.11 10.69
N LYS A 215 14.36 9.97 10.38
CA LYS A 215 15.11 11.02 9.67
C LYS A 215 14.50 11.33 8.31
N GLN A 216 14.10 10.32 7.55
CA GLN A 216 13.45 10.53 6.24
C GLN A 216 12.14 11.30 6.35
N TYR A 217 11.28 10.94 7.30
CA TYR A 217 10.01 11.64 7.51
C TYR A 217 10.24 13.10 7.90
N ARG A 218 11.26 13.42 8.71
CA ARG A 218 11.64 14.80 9.06
C ARG A 218 12.13 15.60 7.86
N GLU A 219 13.08 15.06 7.11
CA GLU A 219 13.65 15.72 5.91
C GLU A 219 12.61 15.97 4.81
N THR A 220 11.56 15.14 4.75
CA THR A 220 10.46 15.34 3.82
C THR A 220 9.49 16.43 4.28
N SER A 221 9.52 16.79 5.57
CA SER A 221 8.66 17.82 6.18
C SER A 221 9.21 19.25 5.97
N GLU A 222 10.48 19.42 5.69
CA GLU A 222 11.03 20.73 5.37
C GLU A 222 10.65 21.13 3.94
N PRO A 223 9.86 22.21 3.74
CA PRO A 223 9.65 22.74 2.40
C PRO A 223 10.99 23.16 1.86
N GLY A 224 11.39 22.55 0.74
CA GLY A 224 12.66 22.87 0.09
C GLY A 224 12.74 24.37 -0.17
N VAL A 225 13.64 25.04 0.53
CA VAL A 225 14.18 26.34 0.14
C VAL A 225 14.93 26.10 -1.18
N ARG A 226 14.28 26.40 -2.28
CA ARG A 226 14.89 26.69 -3.57
C ARG A 226 14.17 27.87 -4.22
#